data_2a543398cc48ade5681cab9c1e08b701
#
_entry.id   2a543398cc48ade5681cab9c1e08b701
#
_cell.length_a   1.000
_cell.length_b   1.000
_cell.length_c   1.000
_cell.angle_alpha   90.00
_cell.angle_beta   90.00
_cell.angle_gamma   90.00
#
_symmetry.space_group_name_H-M   'P 1'
#
loop_
_entity.id
_entity.type
_entity.pdbx_description
1 polymer ?
#
loop_
_entity_poly.entity_id
_entity_poly.type
_entity_poly.pdbx_seq_one_letter_code
_entity_poly.pdbx_strand_id
1 'polypeptide(L)'
;SALSYDLFGFFDVQSTIGNNDSKRKFVIVFDDLERCDINSKKDILGAINNFVENKQIKVIVIADEDKIDGDDYREYKEKLISRTLCMNADYDSIIENISANYAEAADGYRDFLKGNADLIKSVFVESRTSNIRMLKTILADFERVYAAWTKFGFAIEYMPWALYTFGAEVYLSKAPDKDGKPAPTRDLLFFTNEGDDQYPNIGKYHSSFITTKQWITSGTWNAALFTEELKRKYAETDMSPLDRFLTYGFWDMQQEDIDVGLPQAVSLAYAGELSKDSVITLIQKIHALN
;
A
#
# COMPACT_ATOMS: atom_id res chain seq x y z
N SER A 1 -29.11 27.93 -9.19
CA SER A 1 -28.36 28.94 -9.96
C SER A 1 -27.12 28.26 -10.52
N ALA A 2 -27.17 27.96 -11.81
CA ALA A 2 -26.07 27.41 -12.56
C ALA A 2 -24.95 28.45 -12.60
N LEU A 3 -23.80 28.12 -12.02
CA LEU A 3 -22.54 28.75 -12.34
C LEU A 3 -22.18 28.28 -13.77
N SER A 4 -22.68 29.02 -14.78
CA SER A 4 -22.07 28.95 -16.10
C SER A 4 -20.71 29.65 -15.96
N TYR A 5 -19.67 28.88 -15.71
CA TYR A 5 -18.33 29.37 -15.91
C TYR A 5 -18.19 29.60 -17.39
N ASP A 6 -18.08 30.86 -17.79
CA ASP A 6 -17.69 31.23 -19.12
C ASP A 6 -16.24 30.80 -19.31
N LEU A 7 -16.06 29.51 -19.71
CA LEU A 7 -14.76 28.95 -20.07
C LEU A 7 -14.04 29.79 -21.13
N PHE A 8 -14.78 30.56 -21.91
CA PHE A 8 -14.25 31.45 -22.94
C PHE A 8 -13.66 32.75 -22.39
N GLY A 9 -14.15 33.24 -21.23
CA GLY A 9 -13.60 34.39 -20.54
C GLY A 9 -12.28 34.09 -19.80
N PHE A 10 -12.04 32.85 -19.44
CA PHE A 10 -10.81 32.45 -18.75
C PHE A 10 -9.60 32.25 -19.70
N PHE A 11 -9.83 32.04 -20.98
CA PHE A 11 -8.79 31.83 -21.99
C PHE A 11 -8.87 32.90 -23.10
N ASP A 12 -8.81 34.17 -22.74
CA ASP A 12 -8.38 35.16 -23.71
C ASP A 12 -6.86 35.03 -23.94
N VAL A 13 -6.53 33.94 -24.67
CA VAL A 13 -5.16 33.63 -25.08
C VAL A 13 -4.51 34.78 -25.87
N GLN A 14 -5.32 35.67 -26.41
CA GLN A 14 -4.82 36.83 -27.15
C GLN A 14 -4.37 37.96 -26.25
N SER A 15 -4.98 38.15 -25.09
CA SER A 15 -4.58 39.21 -24.14
C SER A 15 -3.35 38.86 -23.32
N THR A 16 -3.10 37.54 -23.14
CA THR A 16 -1.94 37.03 -22.34
C THR A 16 -0.68 36.94 -23.22
N ILE A 17 -0.82 36.88 -24.54
CA ILE A 17 0.29 36.87 -25.49
C ILE A 17 0.49 38.30 -25.95
N GLY A 18 1.30 39.05 -25.22
CA GLY A 18 1.77 40.35 -25.68
C GLY A 18 2.33 40.24 -27.11
N ASN A 19 2.03 41.25 -27.90
CA ASN A 19 2.26 41.34 -29.36
C ASN A 19 3.72 41.15 -29.86
N ASN A 20 4.63 40.63 -29.05
CA ASN A 20 6.06 40.61 -29.34
C ASN A 20 6.76 39.25 -29.34
N ASP A 21 6.06 38.12 -29.26
CA ASP A 21 6.74 36.80 -29.29
C ASP A 21 6.07 35.83 -30.29
N SER A 22 6.24 36.12 -31.58
CA SER A 22 5.72 35.33 -32.73
C SER A 22 6.34 33.91 -32.85
N LYS A 23 7.07 33.43 -31.86
CA LYS A 23 7.74 32.10 -31.87
C LYS A 23 7.31 31.12 -30.80
N ARG A 24 6.50 31.50 -29.83
CA ARG A 24 6.05 30.57 -28.80
C ARG A 24 4.90 29.72 -29.33
N LYS A 25 5.11 28.40 -29.36
CA LYS A 25 4.07 27.43 -29.68
C LYS A 25 3.42 27.01 -28.37
N PHE A 26 2.10 27.18 -28.29
CA PHE A 26 1.32 26.73 -27.16
C PHE A 26 0.75 25.35 -27.42
N VAL A 27 0.67 24.54 -26.35
CA VAL A 27 -0.05 23.28 -26.33
C VAL A 27 -1.00 23.35 -25.14
N ILE A 28 -2.27 23.08 -25.37
CA ILE A 28 -3.28 23.01 -24.31
C ILE A 28 -3.46 21.54 -23.96
N VAL A 29 -3.48 21.23 -22.67
CA VAL A 29 -3.72 19.88 -22.16
C VAL A 29 -5.00 19.89 -21.34
N PHE A 30 -5.96 19.05 -21.73
CA PHE A 30 -7.17 18.73 -20.96
C PHE A 30 -6.95 17.40 -20.28
N ASP A 31 -7.05 17.38 -18.96
CA ASP A 31 -6.87 16.17 -18.16
C ASP A 31 -8.18 15.76 -17.49
N ASP A 32 -8.32 14.45 -17.20
CA ASP A 32 -9.48 13.87 -16.49
C ASP A 32 -10.84 14.12 -17.21
N LEU A 33 -10.91 14.06 -18.54
CA LEU A 33 -12.15 14.30 -19.28
C LEU A 33 -13.30 13.36 -18.86
N GLU A 34 -12.98 12.13 -18.43
CA GLU A 34 -13.97 11.15 -17.96
C GLU A 34 -14.71 11.60 -16.71
N ARG A 35 -14.13 12.52 -15.92
CA ARG A 35 -14.74 13.02 -14.66
C ARG A 35 -15.76 14.14 -14.88
N CYS A 36 -15.80 14.69 -16.08
CA CYS A 36 -16.77 15.72 -16.40
C CYS A 36 -18.17 15.10 -16.55
N ASP A 37 -19.21 15.87 -16.17
CA ASP A 37 -20.58 15.48 -16.51
C ASP A 37 -20.83 15.56 -18.03
N ILE A 38 -21.94 14.95 -18.48
CA ILE A 38 -22.24 14.81 -19.93
C ILE A 38 -22.34 16.15 -20.65
N ASN A 39 -22.90 17.17 -20.01
CA ASN A 39 -23.07 18.49 -20.66
C ASN A 39 -21.73 19.22 -20.73
N SER A 40 -20.98 19.22 -19.61
CA SER A 40 -19.62 19.79 -19.56
C SER A 40 -18.68 19.11 -20.55
N LYS A 41 -18.80 17.81 -20.82
CA LYS A 41 -18.01 17.12 -21.85
C LYS A 41 -18.27 17.70 -23.24
N LYS A 42 -19.52 17.96 -23.60
CA LYS A 42 -19.87 18.57 -24.89
C LYS A 42 -19.29 19.97 -25.06
N ASP A 43 -19.38 20.77 -24.01
CA ASP A 43 -18.83 22.14 -24.02
C ASP A 43 -17.30 22.13 -24.15
N ILE A 44 -16.62 21.21 -23.43
CA ILE A 44 -15.17 21.04 -23.51
C ILE A 44 -14.76 20.57 -24.92
N LEU A 45 -15.46 19.58 -25.47
CA LEU A 45 -15.17 19.10 -26.84
C LEU A 45 -15.41 20.19 -27.88
N GLY A 46 -16.45 21.02 -27.72
CA GLY A 46 -16.70 22.21 -28.52
C GLY A 46 -15.57 23.24 -28.42
N ALA A 47 -15.06 23.46 -27.21
CA ALA A 47 -13.91 24.34 -26.99
C ALA A 47 -12.63 23.80 -27.63
N ILE A 48 -12.38 22.48 -27.49
CA ILE A 48 -11.24 21.81 -28.16
C ILE A 48 -11.31 22.02 -29.67
N ASN A 49 -12.47 21.83 -30.29
CA ASN A 49 -12.67 22.06 -31.73
C ASN A 49 -12.31 23.50 -32.10
N ASN A 50 -12.78 24.48 -31.33
CA ASN A 50 -12.47 25.88 -31.58
C ASN A 50 -10.96 26.18 -31.47
N PHE A 51 -10.26 25.60 -30.48
CA PHE A 51 -8.81 25.77 -30.37
C PHE A 51 -8.06 25.16 -31.55
N VAL A 52 -8.45 23.96 -31.97
CA VAL A 52 -7.77 23.25 -33.05
C VAL A 52 -8.04 23.91 -34.41
N GLU A 53 -9.32 24.12 -34.78
CA GLU A 53 -9.68 24.59 -36.11
C GLU A 53 -9.51 26.11 -36.29
N ASN A 54 -9.98 26.90 -35.33
CA ASN A 54 -10.00 28.36 -35.50
C ASN A 54 -8.73 29.05 -34.99
N LYS A 55 -8.07 28.46 -33.96
CA LYS A 55 -6.86 29.05 -33.36
C LYS A 55 -5.58 28.33 -33.75
N GLN A 56 -5.66 27.21 -34.45
CA GLN A 56 -4.52 26.37 -34.85
C GLN A 56 -3.60 25.97 -33.64
N ILE A 57 -4.20 25.82 -32.45
CA ILE A 57 -3.50 25.44 -31.25
C ILE A 57 -3.49 23.91 -31.15
N LYS A 58 -2.34 23.35 -30.80
CA LYS A 58 -2.26 21.90 -30.52
C LYS A 58 -2.89 21.59 -29.19
N VAL A 59 -3.73 20.55 -29.16
CA VAL A 59 -4.42 20.11 -27.95
C VAL A 59 -4.05 18.65 -27.68
N ILE A 60 -3.85 18.34 -26.42
CA ILE A 60 -3.71 16.98 -25.90
C ILE A 60 -4.86 16.74 -24.93
N VAL A 61 -5.57 15.63 -25.10
CA VAL A 61 -6.60 15.18 -24.16
C VAL A 61 -6.08 13.95 -23.46
N ILE A 62 -6.11 13.96 -22.15
CA ILE A 62 -5.76 12.82 -21.29
C ILE A 62 -7.05 12.33 -20.65
N ALA A 63 -7.39 11.07 -20.86
CA ALA A 63 -8.64 10.51 -20.35
C ALA A 63 -8.54 8.98 -20.20
N ASP A 64 -9.31 8.44 -19.25
CA ASP A 64 -9.62 7.02 -19.17
C ASP A 64 -10.84 6.76 -20.07
N GLU A 65 -10.58 6.31 -21.30
CA GLU A 65 -11.63 6.12 -22.31
C GLU A 65 -12.66 5.06 -21.91
N ASP A 66 -12.26 4.05 -21.10
CA ASP A 66 -13.16 3.00 -20.64
C ASP A 66 -14.22 3.54 -19.66
N LYS A 67 -13.99 4.72 -19.10
CA LYS A 67 -14.93 5.43 -18.20
C LYS A 67 -15.72 6.54 -18.89
N ILE A 68 -15.51 6.75 -20.19
CA ILE A 68 -16.28 7.73 -20.93
C ILE A 68 -17.48 7.05 -21.60
N ASP A 69 -18.63 7.20 -20.97
CA ASP A 69 -19.90 6.72 -21.53
C ASP A 69 -20.45 7.70 -22.59
N GLY A 70 -21.08 7.13 -23.61
CA GLY A 70 -21.94 7.84 -24.56
C GLY A 70 -21.47 7.78 -26.02
N ASP A 71 -22.44 7.60 -26.93
CA ASP A 71 -22.20 7.59 -28.38
C ASP A 71 -21.71 8.96 -28.88
N ASP A 72 -22.12 10.03 -28.22
CA ASP A 72 -21.68 11.39 -28.53
C ASP A 72 -20.15 11.55 -28.50
N TYR A 73 -19.48 10.91 -27.50
CA TYR A 73 -18.02 10.99 -27.40
C TYR A 73 -17.34 10.33 -28.60
N ARG A 74 -17.85 9.19 -29.06
CA ARG A 74 -17.30 8.47 -30.23
C ARG A 74 -17.38 9.33 -31.50
N GLU A 75 -18.52 9.99 -31.72
CA GLU A 75 -18.70 10.88 -32.83
C GLU A 75 -17.74 12.08 -32.81
N TYR A 76 -17.55 12.70 -31.64
CA TYR A 76 -16.59 13.78 -31.46
C TYR A 76 -15.15 13.30 -31.59
N LYS A 77 -14.82 12.12 -31.07
CA LYS A 77 -13.49 11.53 -31.19
C LYS A 77 -13.06 11.38 -32.63
N GLU A 78 -13.93 10.83 -33.50
CA GLU A 78 -13.63 10.66 -34.93
C GLU A 78 -13.37 11.99 -35.63
N LYS A 79 -14.04 13.05 -35.21
CA LYS A 79 -13.94 14.38 -35.89
C LYS A 79 -12.76 15.20 -35.35
N LEU A 80 -12.45 15.10 -34.09
CA LEU A 80 -11.51 16.03 -33.42
C LEU A 80 -10.15 15.41 -33.10
N ILE A 81 -10.09 14.10 -32.86
CA ILE A 81 -8.88 13.43 -32.37
C ILE A 81 -8.17 12.75 -33.54
N SER A 82 -7.11 13.40 -34.03
CA SER A 82 -6.33 12.89 -35.15
C SER A 82 -5.46 11.67 -34.79
N ARG A 83 -5.10 11.48 -33.48
CA ARG A 83 -4.28 10.36 -33.03
C ARG A 83 -4.57 10.05 -31.57
N THR A 84 -4.86 8.79 -31.29
CA THR A 84 -4.95 8.24 -29.94
C THR A 84 -3.65 7.48 -29.62
N LEU A 85 -3.10 7.71 -28.44
CA LEU A 85 -1.96 7.00 -27.91
C LEU A 85 -2.39 6.32 -26.61
N CYS A 86 -2.33 4.99 -26.59
CA CYS A 86 -2.56 4.24 -25.35
C CYS A 86 -1.24 4.16 -24.58
N MET A 87 -1.27 4.58 -23.32
CA MET A 87 -0.14 4.42 -22.43
C MET A 87 -0.21 3.05 -21.77
N ASN A 88 0.73 2.18 -22.11
CA ASN A 88 0.93 0.95 -21.35
C ASN A 88 1.89 1.25 -20.19
N ALA A 89 1.44 0.99 -18.98
CA ALA A 89 2.27 1.20 -17.80
C ALA A 89 3.39 0.14 -17.75
N ASP A 90 4.63 0.62 -17.78
CA ASP A 90 5.78 -0.19 -17.41
C ASP A 90 5.93 -0.13 -15.87
N TYR A 91 5.33 -1.10 -15.20
CA TYR A 91 5.31 -1.14 -13.74
C TYR A 91 6.70 -1.29 -13.13
N ASP A 92 7.65 -1.94 -13.80
CA ASP A 92 9.02 -2.08 -13.31
C ASP A 92 9.70 -0.73 -13.23
N SER A 93 9.72 0.00 -14.35
CA SER A 93 10.25 1.36 -14.37
C SER A 93 9.53 2.32 -13.43
N ILE A 94 8.23 2.17 -13.24
CA ILE A 94 7.45 3.00 -12.32
C ILE A 94 7.85 2.73 -10.87
N ILE A 95 7.95 1.47 -10.46
CA ILE A 95 8.30 1.08 -9.11
C ILE A 95 9.75 1.43 -8.79
N GLU A 96 10.67 1.18 -9.73
CA GLU A 96 12.05 1.62 -9.61
C GLU A 96 12.15 3.15 -9.42
N ASN A 97 11.43 3.91 -10.24
CA ASN A 97 11.42 5.38 -10.14
C ASN A 97 10.86 5.86 -8.80
N ILE A 98 9.77 5.28 -8.33
CA ILE A 98 9.18 5.63 -7.03
C ILE A 98 10.18 5.34 -5.92
N SER A 99 10.79 4.15 -5.93
CA SER A 99 11.75 3.73 -4.91
C SER A 99 13.04 4.56 -4.95
N ALA A 100 13.56 4.84 -6.16
CA ALA A 100 14.81 5.58 -6.34
C ALA A 100 14.69 7.06 -5.95
N ASN A 101 13.52 7.66 -6.18
CA ASN A 101 13.26 9.09 -5.93
C ASN A 101 12.41 9.32 -4.68
N TYR A 102 12.27 8.31 -3.82
CA TYR A 102 11.50 8.46 -2.60
C TYR A 102 12.17 9.47 -1.66
N ALA A 103 11.43 10.50 -1.27
CA ALA A 103 11.87 11.48 -0.29
C ALA A 103 11.64 10.91 1.11
N GLU A 104 12.65 10.23 1.65
CA GLU A 104 12.57 9.53 2.93
C GLU A 104 12.71 10.48 4.13
N ALA A 105 11.95 10.21 5.19
CA ALA A 105 12.12 10.79 6.51
C ALA A 105 12.88 9.83 7.45
N ALA A 106 12.82 8.52 7.20
CA ALA A 106 13.54 7.50 7.96
C ALA A 106 14.80 7.05 7.20
N ASP A 107 15.95 7.11 7.86
CA ASP A 107 17.24 6.73 7.26
C ASP A 107 17.22 5.29 6.73
N GLY A 108 17.68 5.12 5.48
CA GLY A 108 17.77 3.83 4.81
C GLY A 108 16.46 3.27 4.24
N TYR A 109 15.34 3.97 4.41
CA TYR A 109 14.05 3.49 3.89
C TYR A 109 14.03 3.39 2.36
N ARG A 110 14.62 4.36 1.66
CA ARG A 110 14.75 4.32 0.20
C ARG A 110 15.53 3.09 -0.30
N ASP A 111 16.63 2.74 0.38
CA ASP A 111 17.42 1.58 0.00
C ASP A 111 16.68 0.27 0.33
N PHE A 112 15.89 0.25 1.41
CA PHE A 112 14.97 -0.84 1.70
C PHE A 112 13.93 -1.01 0.59
N LEU A 113 13.31 0.06 0.10
CA LEU A 113 12.36 0.00 -1.00
C LEU A 113 13.00 -0.52 -2.29
N LYS A 114 14.21 -0.04 -2.63
CA LYS A 114 14.96 -0.52 -3.81
C LYS A 114 15.28 -2.00 -3.72
N GLY A 115 15.72 -2.46 -2.54
CA GLY A 115 16.05 -3.87 -2.31
C GLY A 115 14.83 -4.80 -2.36
N ASN A 116 13.60 -4.26 -2.27
CA ASN A 116 12.35 -5.01 -2.25
C ASN A 116 11.41 -4.66 -3.41
N ALA A 117 11.93 -4.11 -4.52
CA ALA A 117 11.13 -3.68 -5.66
C ALA A 117 10.26 -4.80 -6.25
N ASP A 118 10.77 -6.03 -6.35
CA ASP A 118 10.02 -7.19 -6.85
C ASP A 118 8.83 -7.54 -5.95
N LEU A 119 9.01 -7.43 -4.64
CA LEU A 119 7.94 -7.70 -3.68
C LEU A 119 6.86 -6.60 -3.72
N ILE A 120 7.27 -5.34 -3.86
CA ILE A 120 6.37 -4.20 -4.08
C ILE A 120 5.58 -4.39 -5.37
N LYS A 121 6.25 -4.85 -6.44
CA LYS A 121 5.60 -5.15 -7.71
C LYS A 121 4.58 -6.28 -7.56
N SER A 122 4.92 -7.37 -6.85
CA SER A 122 4.00 -8.50 -6.70
C SER A 122 2.70 -8.06 -6.02
N VAL A 123 2.74 -7.37 -4.88
CA VAL A 123 1.53 -6.89 -4.20
C VAL A 123 0.73 -5.90 -5.04
N PHE A 124 1.42 -5.06 -5.84
CA PHE A 124 0.76 -4.12 -6.73
C PHE A 124 0.02 -4.82 -7.88
N VAL A 125 0.66 -5.80 -8.53
CA VAL A 125 0.05 -6.57 -9.63
C VAL A 125 -1.12 -7.41 -9.11
N GLU A 126 -0.94 -8.06 -7.97
CA GLU A 126 -1.99 -8.87 -7.32
C GLU A 126 -3.20 -8.01 -6.92
N SER A 127 -3.00 -6.70 -6.65
CA SER A 127 -4.11 -5.79 -6.35
C SER A 127 -5.11 -5.62 -7.50
N ARG A 128 -4.71 -5.89 -8.74
CA ARG A 128 -5.52 -5.74 -9.96
C ARG A 128 -6.12 -4.34 -10.17
N THR A 129 -5.65 -3.35 -9.42
CA THR A 129 -6.24 -1.99 -9.45
C THR A 129 -5.51 -1.02 -10.35
N SER A 130 -4.27 -1.30 -10.73
CA SER A 130 -3.38 -0.37 -11.47
C SER A 130 -3.27 1.03 -10.84
N ASN A 131 -3.61 1.16 -9.53
CA ASN A 131 -3.68 2.44 -8.84
C ASN A 131 -2.34 2.83 -8.21
N ILE A 132 -1.50 3.51 -9.00
CA ILE A 132 -0.17 3.98 -8.58
C ILE A 132 -0.25 4.98 -7.42
N ARG A 133 -1.33 5.80 -7.34
CA ARG A 133 -1.51 6.74 -6.21
C ARG A 133 -1.66 5.97 -4.89
N MET A 134 -2.40 4.88 -4.90
CA MET A 134 -2.55 4.01 -3.73
C MET A 134 -1.22 3.37 -3.35
N LEU A 135 -0.45 2.88 -4.33
CA LEU A 135 0.89 2.35 -4.07
C LEU A 135 1.78 3.39 -3.38
N LYS A 136 1.83 4.64 -3.90
CA LYS A 136 2.59 5.72 -3.25
C LYS A 136 2.15 5.97 -1.81
N THR A 137 0.84 5.93 -1.54
CA THR A 137 0.31 6.08 -0.18
C THR A 137 0.75 4.91 0.72
N ILE A 138 0.68 3.67 0.22
CA ILE A 138 1.15 2.48 0.95
C ILE A 138 2.62 2.63 1.35
N LEU A 139 3.48 3.01 0.42
CA LEU A 139 4.90 3.18 0.70
C LEU A 139 5.15 4.33 1.69
N ALA A 140 4.43 5.44 1.56
CA ALA A 140 4.54 6.57 2.48
C ALA A 140 4.06 6.22 3.90
N ASP A 141 3.01 5.44 4.01
CA ASP A 141 2.49 5.00 5.29
C ASP A 141 3.41 3.95 5.93
N PHE A 142 3.92 3.00 5.15
CA PHE A 142 4.81 1.95 5.66
C PHE A 142 6.14 2.49 6.21
N GLU A 143 6.58 3.67 5.80
CA GLU A 143 7.78 4.31 6.36
C GLU A 143 7.73 4.43 7.89
N ARG A 144 6.54 4.65 8.47
CA ARG A 144 6.36 4.69 9.93
C ARG A 144 6.55 3.32 10.58
N VAL A 145 6.09 2.26 9.91
CA VAL A 145 6.32 0.88 10.33
C VAL A 145 7.81 0.56 10.28
N TYR A 146 8.45 0.91 9.16
CA TYR A 146 9.89 0.76 8.96
C TYR A 146 10.70 1.44 10.06
N ALA A 147 10.42 2.72 10.34
CA ALA A 147 11.12 3.48 11.36
C ALA A 147 10.97 2.89 12.76
N ALA A 148 9.76 2.44 13.13
CA ALA A 148 9.52 1.80 14.41
C ALA A 148 10.22 0.44 14.51
N TRP A 149 10.21 -0.34 13.44
CA TRP A 149 10.83 -1.67 13.39
C TRP A 149 12.37 -1.58 13.39
N THR A 150 12.94 -0.68 12.59
CA THR A 150 14.40 -0.44 12.57
C THR A 150 14.91 0.00 13.94
N LYS A 151 14.16 0.84 14.65
CA LYS A 151 14.47 1.22 16.03
C LYS A 151 14.39 0.04 17.01
N PHE A 152 13.49 -0.90 16.76
CA PHE A 152 13.40 -2.14 17.55
C PHE A 152 14.64 -3.03 17.32
N GLY A 153 15.14 -3.12 16.08
CA GLY A 153 16.44 -3.72 15.74
C GLY A 153 16.48 -5.24 15.62
N PHE A 154 15.34 -5.94 15.79
CA PHE A 154 15.25 -7.41 15.69
C PHE A 154 14.38 -7.82 14.51
N ALA A 155 14.61 -9.06 14.01
CA ALA A 155 13.78 -9.71 13.00
C ALA A 155 13.59 -8.87 11.72
N ILE A 156 14.61 -8.09 11.35
CA ILE A 156 14.59 -7.18 10.19
C ILE A 156 14.35 -7.93 8.88
N GLU A 157 14.77 -9.19 8.80
CA GLU A 157 14.59 -10.09 7.66
C GLU A 157 13.11 -10.36 7.32
N TYR A 158 12.20 -10.18 8.26
CA TYR A 158 10.75 -10.35 8.03
C TYR A 158 10.05 -9.06 7.61
N MET A 159 10.71 -7.91 7.71
CA MET A 159 10.13 -6.62 7.36
C MET A 159 9.64 -6.51 5.89
N PRO A 160 10.31 -7.11 4.89
CA PRO A 160 9.79 -7.13 3.52
C PRO A 160 8.41 -7.78 3.43
N TRP A 161 8.17 -8.86 4.15
CA TRP A 161 6.86 -9.52 4.17
C TRP A 161 5.80 -8.70 4.89
N ALA A 162 6.20 -7.91 5.87
CA ALA A 162 5.29 -6.94 6.50
C ALA A 162 4.90 -5.82 5.53
N LEU A 163 5.80 -5.37 4.66
CA LEU A 163 5.47 -4.41 3.59
C LEU A 163 4.44 -5.02 2.61
N TYR A 164 4.67 -6.26 2.18
CA TYR A 164 3.73 -6.96 1.31
C TYR A 164 2.36 -7.10 1.98
N THR A 165 2.32 -7.61 3.23
CA THR A 165 1.07 -7.82 3.97
C THR A 165 0.33 -6.50 4.21
N PHE A 166 1.04 -5.46 4.63
CA PHE A 166 0.47 -4.12 4.81
C PHE A 166 -0.14 -3.58 3.51
N GLY A 167 0.58 -3.73 2.39
CA GLY A 167 0.09 -3.34 1.08
C GLY A 167 -1.18 -4.10 0.69
N ALA A 168 -1.20 -5.43 0.86
CA ALA A 168 -2.36 -6.27 0.60
C ALA A 168 -3.56 -5.87 1.47
N GLU A 169 -3.36 -5.65 2.77
CA GLU A 169 -4.39 -5.21 3.71
C GLU A 169 -4.98 -3.83 3.31
N VAL A 170 -4.14 -2.89 2.87
CA VAL A 170 -4.61 -1.58 2.38
C VAL A 170 -5.43 -1.74 1.10
N TYR A 171 -4.99 -2.57 0.14
CA TYR A 171 -5.76 -2.82 -1.07
C TYR A 171 -7.09 -3.50 -0.76
N LEU A 172 -7.10 -4.52 0.08
CA LEU A 172 -8.31 -5.21 0.51
C LEU A 172 -9.29 -4.29 1.24
N SER A 173 -8.78 -3.37 2.07
CA SER A 173 -9.63 -2.41 2.80
C SER A 173 -10.35 -1.42 1.88
N LYS A 174 -9.82 -1.19 0.68
CA LYS A 174 -10.36 -0.23 -0.30
C LYS A 174 -11.00 -0.91 -1.51
N ALA A 175 -10.93 -2.24 -1.59
CA ALA A 175 -11.57 -2.99 -2.65
C ALA A 175 -13.10 -2.82 -2.57
N PRO A 176 -13.80 -2.55 -3.68
CA PRO A 176 -15.24 -2.54 -3.68
C PRO A 176 -15.78 -3.93 -3.30
N ASP A 177 -16.97 -3.95 -2.70
CA ASP A 177 -17.70 -5.20 -2.49
C ASP A 177 -18.12 -5.84 -3.83
N LYS A 178 -18.80 -7.00 -3.75
CA LYS A 178 -19.29 -7.71 -4.94
C LYS A 178 -20.30 -6.89 -5.77
N ASP A 179 -20.88 -5.86 -5.16
CA ASP A 179 -21.86 -4.98 -5.78
C ASP A 179 -21.23 -3.66 -6.28
N GLY A 180 -19.89 -3.53 -6.22
CA GLY A 180 -19.15 -2.33 -6.63
C GLY A 180 -19.27 -1.16 -5.65
N LYS A 181 -19.88 -1.36 -4.48
CA LYS A 181 -19.91 -0.34 -3.43
C LYS A 181 -18.60 -0.34 -2.66
N PRO A 182 -18.16 0.83 -2.13
CA PRO A 182 -17.05 0.85 -1.20
C PRO A 182 -17.35 -0.17 -0.10
N ALA A 183 -16.47 -1.17 0.05
CA ALA A 183 -16.66 -2.16 1.08
C ALA A 183 -16.83 -1.40 2.40
N PRO A 184 -17.87 -1.69 3.20
CA PRO A 184 -17.86 -1.31 4.60
C PRO A 184 -16.55 -1.87 5.12
N THR A 185 -15.76 -1.06 5.82
CA THR A 185 -14.43 -1.39 6.31
C THR A 185 -14.39 -2.87 6.64
N ARG A 186 -13.85 -3.69 5.74
CA ARG A 186 -13.78 -5.13 5.98
C ARG A 186 -13.10 -5.25 7.30
N ASP A 187 -13.66 -6.03 8.18
CA ASP A 187 -13.09 -6.18 9.51
C ASP A 187 -11.78 -6.93 9.36
N LEU A 188 -10.72 -6.17 9.00
CA LEU A 188 -9.38 -6.68 8.80
C LEU A 188 -8.87 -7.43 10.02
N LEU A 189 -9.49 -7.21 11.18
CA LEU A 189 -9.16 -7.89 12.43
C LEU A 189 -9.49 -9.39 12.38
N PHE A 190 -10.48 -9.79 11.55
CA PHE A 190 -10.87 -11.19 11.37
C PHE A 190 -10.26 -11.86 10.14
N PHE A 191 -9.41 -11.16 9.37
CA PHE A 191 -8.63 -11.84 8.34
C PHE A 191 -7.65 -12.80 9.03
N THR A 192 -7.92 -14.09 8.92
CA THR A 192 -7.03 -15.15 9.38
C THR A 192 -5.75 -15.14 8.55
N ASN A 193 -4.65 -15.54 9.16
CA ASN A 193 -3.29 -15.57 8.58
C ASN A 193 -3.11 -16.61 7.44
N GLU A 194 -4.18 -17.20 6.94
CA GLU A 194 -4.15 -18.17 5.86
C GLU A 194 -4.47 -17.46 4.55
N GLY A 195 -3.58 -17.64 3.58
CA GLY A 195 -3.53 -16.92 2.32
C GLY A 195 -4.90 -16.65 1.69
N ASP A 196 -5.10 -15.43 1.28
CA ASP A 196 -6.21 -15.03 0.42
C ASP A 196 -5.88 -15.48 -1.02
N ASP A 197 -6.86 -15.97 -1.80
CA ASP A 197 -6.65 -16.39 -3.19
C ASP A 197 -6.04 -15.28 -4.05
N GLN A 198 -6.28 -14.02 -3.70
CA GLN A 198 -5.73 -12.85 -4.37
C GLN A 198 -4.32 -12.51 -3.89
N TYR A 199 -4.04 -12.72 -2.59
CA TYR A 199 -2.75 -12.39 -1.97
C TYR A 199 -2.18 -13.61 -1.24
N PRO A 200 -1.55 -14.55 -1.98
CA PRO A 200 -1.13 -15.84 -1.43
C PRO A 200 -0.06 -15.75 -0.34
N ASN A 201 0.62 -14.63 -0.24
CA ASN A 201 1.68 -14.40 0.76
C ASN A 201 1.25 -13.48 1.91
N ILE A 202 -0.04 -13.12 2.02
CA ILE A 202 -0.52 -12.28 3.12
C ILE A 202 -0.30 -13.01 4.46
N GLY A 203 0.22 -12.30 5.44
CA GLY A 203 0.51 -12.88 6.76
C GLY A 203 1.71 -13.82 6.83
N LYS A 204 2.41 -14.06 5.72
CA LYS A 204 3.59 -14.93 5.69
C LYS A 204 4.62 -14.47 6.74
N TYR A 205 5.22 -15.43 7.44
CA TYR A 205 6.14 -15.19 8.55
C TYR A 205 5.55 -14.29 9.65
N HIS A 206 4.26 -14.46 9.96
CA HIS A 206 3.55 -13.67 10.96
C HIS A 206 3.59 -12.15 10.73
N SER A 207 3.70 -11.73 9.47
CA SER A 207 3.88 -10.33 9.05
C SER A 207 2.62 -9.47 9.12
N SER A 208 1.49 -10.00 9.56
CA SER A 208 0.25 -9.25 9.79
C SER A 208 0.19 -8.77 11.24
N PHE A 209 -0.13 -7.48 11.45
CA PHE A 209 -0.14 -6.83 12.77
C PHE A 209 -1.51 -6.23 13.07
N ILE A 210 -1.98 -6.38 14.30
CA ILE A 210 -3.22 -5.76 14.77
C ILE A 210 -3.07 -4.23 14.73
N THR A 211 -1.91 -3.72 15.12
CA THR A 211 -1.63 -2.28 15.13
C THR A 211 -1.69 -1.66 13.73
N THR A 212 -1.16 -2.34 12.70
CA THR A 212 -1.26 -1.85 11.31
C THR A 212 -2.68 -1.91 10.79
N LYS A 213 -3.43 -2.97 11.10
CA LYS A 213 -4.85 -3.09 10.75
C LYS A 213 -5.70 -1.99 11.39
N GLN A 214 -5.47 -1.70 12.67
CA GLN A 214 -6.11 -0.58 13.34
C GLN A 214 -5.78 0.75 12.68
N TRP A 215 -4.53 0.95 12.29
CA TRP A 215 -4.14 2.17 11.59
C TRP A 215 -4.83 2.30 10.23
N ILE A 216 -4.87 1.23 9.42
CA ILE A 216 -5.57 1.22 8.13
C ILE A 216 -7.05 1.57 8.30
N THR A 217 -7.69 1.08 9.35
CA THR A 217 -9.14 1.24 9.57
C THR A 217 -9.52 2.53 10.29
N SER A 218 -8.72 2.97 11.28
CA SER A 218 -9.03 4.13 12.14
C SER A 218 -8.19 5.37 11.83
N GLY A 219 -7.12 5.23 11.04
CA GLY A 219 -6.17 6.31 10.80
C GLY A 219 -5.24 6.63 11.99
N THR A 220 -5.27 5.81 13.06
CA THR A 220 -4.48 6.07 14.26
C THR A 220 -3.25 5.15 14.31
N TRP A 221 -2.06 5.72 14.17
CA TRP A 221 -0.79 5.03 14.34
C TRP A 221 -0.30 5.09 15.79
N ASN A 222 0.09 3.94 16.36
CA ASN A 222 0.67 3.84 17.69
C ASN A 222 1.97 3.01 17.65
N ALA A 223 3.11 3.71 17.57
CA ALA A 223 4.43 3.07 17.49
C ALA A 223 4.77 2.24 18.76
N ALA A 224 4.29 2.63 19.94
CA ALA A 224 4.58 1.89 21.17
C ALA A 224 3.84 0.54 21.17
N LEU A 225 2.55 0.53 20.82
CA LEU A 225 1.80 -0.72 20.69
C LEU A 225 2.37 -1.62 19.59
N PHE A 226 2.80 -1.04 18.47
CA PHE A 226 3.45 -1.79 17.40
C PHE A 226 4.76 -2.45 17.90
N THR A 227 5.58 -1.72 18.64
CA THR A 227 6.81 -2.28 19.23
C THR A 227 6.53 -3.42 20.20
N GLU A 228 5.49 -3.31 21.04
CA GLU A 228 5.08 -4.39 21.92
C GLU A 228 4.57 -5.62 21.14
N GLU A 229 3.88 -5.38 20.03
CA GLU A 229 3.44 -6.46 19.14
C GLU A 229 4.63 -7.14 18.45
N LEU A 230 5.64 -6.38 18.01
CA LEU A 230 6.90 -6.92 17.48
C LEU A 230 7.62 -7.79 18.52
N LYS A 231 7.76 -7.31 19.75
CA LYS A 231 8.36 -8.07 20.83
C LYS A 231 7.65 -9.41 21.02
N ARG A 232 6.33 -9.39 21.11
CA ARG A 232 5.54 -10.60 21.32
C ARG A 232 5.67 -11.59 20.17
N LYS A 233 5.75 -11.12 18.92
CA LYS A 233 5.80 -11.99 17.74
C LYS A 233 7.19 -12.54 17.44
N TYR A 234 8.23 -11.73 17.63
CA TYR A 234 9.57 -12.05 17.16
C TYR A 234 10.61 -12.19 18.26
N ALA A 235 10.35 -11.75 19.51
CA ALA A 235 11.20 -12.14 20.61
C ALA A 235 11.22 -13.65 20.82
N GLU A 236 10.18 -14.32 20.34
CA GLU A 236 10.05 -15.78 20.35
C GLU A 236 11.05 -16.47 19.43
N THR A 237 11.46 -15.85 18.32
CA THR A 237 12.36 -16.45 17.34
C THR A 237 13.80 -16.58 17.84
N ASP A 238 14.19 -15.74 18.82
CA ASP A 238 15.51 -15.76 19.45
C ASP A 238 15.52 -16.44 20.83
N MET A 239 14.34 -16.83 21.35
CA MET A 239 14.29 -17.56 22.61
C MET A 239 14.81 -18.98 22.40
N SER A 240 15.72 -19.39 23.28
CA SER A 240 16.13 -20.80 23.32
C SER A 240 14.93 -21.71 23.61
N PRO A 241 14.95 -22.99 23.21
CA PRO A 241 13.90 -23.94 23.59
C PRO A 241 13.64 -23.97 25.09
N LEU A 242 14.67 -23.73 25.90
CA LEU A 242 14.55 -23.57 27.37
C LEU A 242 13.72 -22.35 27.75
N ASP A 243 14.02 -21.19 27.17
CA ASP A 243 13.31 -19.94 27.48
C ASP A 243 11.86 -20.02 27.06
N ARG A 244 11.60 -20.58 25.88
CA ARG A 244 10.23 -20.83 25.39
C ARG A 244 9.48 -21.77 26.32
N PHE A 245 10.14 -22.89 26.73
CA PHE A 245 9.56 -23.84 27.66
C PHE A 245 9.20 -23.17 29.00
N LEU A 246 10.02 -22.28 29.53
CA LEU A 246 9.75 -21.59 30.79
C LEU A 246 8.72 -20.47 30.68
N THR A 247 8.54 -19.86 29.49
CA THR A 247 7.72 -18.66 29.29
C THR A 247 6.29 -18.97 28.79
N TYR A 248 6.14 -19.95 27.89
CA TYR A 248 4.85 -20.19 27.22
C TYR A 248 3.86 -21.00 28.03
N GLY A 249 2.57 -20.80 27.73
CA GLY A 249 1.51 -21.69 28.19
C GLY A 249 1.65 -23.09 27.56
N PHE A 250 1.09 -24.11 28.21
CA PHE A 250 1.18 -25.49 27.71
C PHE A 250 0.70 -25.69 26.30
N TRP A 251 -0.33 -24.94 25.89
CA TRP A 251 -0.97 -25.03 24.55
C TRP A 251 -0.22 -24.27 23.46
N ASP A 252 0.73 -23.43 23.84
CA ASP A 252 1.49 -22.57 22.91
C ASP A 252 2.91 -23.10 22.66
N MET A 253 3.30 -24.20 23.34
CA MET A 253 4.62 -24.82 23.20
C MET A 253 4.69 -25.71 21.96
N GLN A 254 5.84 -25.68 21.29
CA GLN A 254 6.16 -26.61 20.23
C GLN A 254 6.80 -27.88 20.80
N GLN A 255 6.81 -28.97 20.03
CA GLN A 255 7.42 -30.23 20.44
C GLN A 255 8.90 -30.06 20.80
N GLU A 256 9.62 -29.22 20.08
CA GLU A 256 11.03 -28.89 20.35
C GLU A 256 11.24 -28.27 21.73
N ASP A 257 10.31 -27.44 22.20
CA ASP A 257 10.40 -26.80 23.50
C ASP A 257 10.28 -27.84 24.61
N ILE A 258 9.50 -28.89 24.39
CA ILE A 258 9.36 -30.01 25.32
C ILE A 258 10.59 -30.92 25.23
N ASP A 259 11.01 -31.32 24.02
CA ASP A 259 12.08 -32.31 23.83
C ASP A 259 13.46 -31.76 24.22
N VAL A 260 13.71 -30.48 24.07
CA VAL A 260 15.00 -29.82 24.34
C VAL A 260 14.92 -28.92 25.59
N GLY A 261 13.89 -28.10 25.71
CA GLY A 261 13.76 -27.11 26.80
C GLY A 261 13.50 -27.74 28.17
N LEU A 262 12.63 -28.75 28.23
CA LEU A 262 12.35 -29.43 29.50
C LEU A 262 13.57 -30.11 30.09
N PRO A 263 14.38 -30.95 29.40
CA PRO A 263 15.60 -31.53 29.96
C PRO A 263 16.61 -30.49 30.43
N GLN A 264 16.75 -29.38 29.68
CA GLN A 264 17.62 -28.28 30.09
C GLN A 264 17.12 -27.58 31.36
N ALA A 265 15.81 -27.30 31.45
CA ALA A 265 15.22 -26.70 32.65
C ALA A 265 15.40 -27.60 33.89
N VAL A 266 15.20 -28.92 33.75
CA VAL A 266 15.43 -29.88 34.81
C VAL A 266 16.89 -29.87 35.27
N SER A 267 17.84 -29.90 34.32
CA SER A 267 19.27 -29.84 34.62
C SER A 267 19.67 -28.60 35.42
N LEU A 268 19.19 -27.41 34.95
CA LEU A 268 19.46 -26.14 35.63
C LEU A 268 18.78 -26.04 37.01
N ALA A 269 17.60 -26.64 37.17
CA ALA A 269 16.94 -26.72 38.48
C ALA A 269 17.75 -27.54 39.48
N TYR A 270 18.30 -28.67 39.04
CA TYR A 270 19.19 -29.48 39.90
C TYR A 270 20.53 -28.79 40.22
N ALA A 271 21.03 -27.99 39.29
CA ALA A 271 22.24 -27.17 39.52
C ALA A 271 21.98 -25.95 40.42
N GLY A 272 20.72 -25.63 40.74
CA GLY A 272 20.36 -24.42 41.50
C GLY A 272 20.50 -23.12 40.70
N GLU A 273 20.55 -23.21 39.39
CA GLU A 273 20.77 -22.07 38.49
C GLU A 273 19.46 -21.43 37.99
N LEU A 274 18.31 -22.06 38.22
CA LEU A 274 17.01 -21.47 37.90
C LEU A 274 16.52 -20.53 39.01
N SER A 275 15.82 -19.47 38.61
CA SER A 275 15.09 -18.62 39.56
C SER A 275 13.97 -19.41 40.25
N LYS A 276 13.56 -18.94 41.42
CA LYS A 276 12.47 -19.57 42.20
C LYS A 276 11.18 -19.64 41.37
N ASP A 277 10.87 -18.58 40.61
CA ASP A 277 9.66 -18.53 39.77
C ASP A 277 9.75 -19.50 38.58
N SER A 278 10.92 -19.64 37.98
CA SER A 278 11.17 -20.62 36.92
C SER A 278 11.05 -22.07 37.41
N VAL A 279 11.48 -22.36 38.65
CA VAL A 279 11.31 -23.69 39.26
C VAL A 279 9.83 -24.01 39.50
N ILE A 280 9.06 -23.04 39.99
CA ILE A 280 7.60 -23.20 40.13
C ILE A 280 6.94 -23.49 38.79
N THR A 281 7.28 -22.72 37.76
CA THR A 281 6.77 -22.92 36.39
C THR A 281 7.13 -24.30 35.85
N LEU A 282 8.38 -24.74 36.03
CA LEU A 282 8.83 -26.08 35.65
C LEU A 282 7.98 -27.17 36.29
N ILE A 283 7.76 -27.12 37.62
CA ILE A 283 6.96 -28.10 38.35
C ILE A 283 5.52 -28.13 37.81
N GLN A 284 4.91 -26.97 37.60
CA GLN A 284 3.55 -26.88 37.05
C GLN A 284 3.44 -27.53 35.67
N LYS A 285 4.44 -27.32 34.80
CA LYS A 285 4.46 -27.89 33.45
C LYS A 285 4.71 -29.38 33.43
N ILE A 286 5.62 -29.87 34.27
CA ILE A 286 5.82 -31.31 34.43
C ILE A 286 4.54 -31.99 34.92
N HIS A 287 3.80 -31.35 35.82
CA HIS A 287 2.51 -31.87 36.29
C HIS A 287 1.43 -31.89 35.22
N ALA A 288 1.46 -30.95 34.28
CA ALA A 288 0.54 -30.89 33.17
C ALA A 288 0.88 -31.87 32.03
N LEU A 289 2.13 -32.34 31.94
CA LEU A 289 2.61 -33.32 30.96
C LEU A 289 2.34 -34.77 31.38
N ASN A 290 2.06 -35.02 32.67
CA ASN A 290 1.70 -36.35 33.23
C ASN A 290 0.18 -36.49 33.36
#